data_48b172587416533b40ea4fa0a62572ad
#
_entry.id   48b172587416533b40ea4fa0a62572ad
#
_cell.length_a   1.000
_cell.length_b   1.000
_cell.length_c   1.000
_cell.angle_alpha   90.00
_cell.angle_beta   90.00
_cell.angle_gamma   90.00
#
_symmetry.space_group_name_H-M   'P 1'
#
loop_
_entity.id
_entity.type
_entity.pdbx_description
1 polymer ?
#
loop_
_entity_poly.entity_id
_entity_poly.type
_entity_poly.pdbx_seq_one_letter_code
_entity_poly.pdbx_strand_id
1 'polypeptide(L)'
;MSIKLVLFDMDGVLVDAPSSWVTIHSHFGVSNEENTRRFFDNEIDEAEFMRSDISLWKRVKPDLTISDITEILDREPLMKGAMETIAALSRRGVRTAIISGGLDVLAGRVAMLTGIDCAVANGLETDVNGMLTGEGVLRVRIRDKSECALKIMKVFDVDGDECAAIGDGPSDTALFGSVGTSIAFNALNRNIEKAADHTVREKDLTRVIDFVVNK
;
A
#
# COMPACT_ATOMS: atom_id res chain seq x y z
N MET A 1 -14.00 -17.09 14.29
CA MET A 1 -12.63 -17.68 14.17
C MET A 1 -11.65 -16.60 14.59
N SER A 2 -10.48 -16.93 15.14
CA SER A 2 -9.50 -15.90 15.54
C SER A 2 -8.72 -15.45 14.30
N ILE A 3 -8.47 -14.14 14.17
CA ILE A 3 -7.62 -13.58 13.09
C ILE A 3 -6.17 -13.99 13.36
N LYS A 4 -5.51 -14.50 12.32
CA LYS A 4 -4.10 -14.94 12.34
C LYS A 4 -3.20 -14.05 11.48
N LEU A 5 -3.78 -13.36 10.47
CA LEU A 5 -3.05 -12.49 9.55
C LEU A 5 -3.84 -11.19 9.33
N VAL A 6 -3.14 -10.06 9.35
CA VAL A 6 -3.70 -8.76 8.95
C VAL A 6 -2.96 -8.23 7.74
N LEU A 7 -3.71 -7.93 6.70
CA LEU A 7 -3.24 -7.33 5.45
C LEU A 7 -3.51 -5.83 5.49
N PHE A 8 -2.48 -5.03 5.40
CA PHE A 8 -2.56 -3.57 5.42
C PHE A 8 -2.28 -2.99 4.03
N ASP A 9 -3.09 -2.03 3.61
CA ASP A 9 -2.59 -1.04 2.66
C ASP A 9 -1.49 -0.19 3.30
N MET A 10 -0.70 0.50 2.51
CA MET A 10 0.39 1.35 2.96
C MET A 10 0.00 2.83 2.96
N ASP A 11 -0.22 3.36 1.77
CA ASP A 11 -0.53 4.78 1.55
C ASP A 11 -1.94 5.08 2.12
N GLY A 12 -2.08 6.11 2.96
CA GLY A 12 -3.33 6.45 3.64
C GLY A 12 -3.66 5.59 4.87
N VAL A 13 -2.97 4.45 5.08
CA VAL A 13 -3.22 3.49 6.19
C VAL A 13 -2.05 3.40 7.15
N LEU A 14 -0.88 2.96 6.70
CA LEU A 14 0.34 2.86 7.52
C LEU A 14 1.20 4.13 7.44
N VAL A 15 1.05 4.88 6.35
CA VAL A 15 1.71 6.16 6.08
C VAL A 15 0.64 7.23 5.95
N ASP A 16 0.83 8.39 6.60
CA ASP A 16 -0.10 9.53 6.51
C ASP A 16 0.20 10.38 5.27
N ALA A 17 0.16 9.73 4.11
CA ALA A 17 0.31 10.34 2.79
C ALA A 17 -0.68 9.69 1.81
N PRO A 18 -1.18 10.43 0.82
CA PRO A 18 -2.22 9.94 -0.09
C PRO A 18 -1.71 8.87 -1.06
N SER A 19 -0.44 8.93 -1.46
CA SER A 19 0.22 7.98 -2.35
C SER A 19 1.70 8.28 -2.46
N SER A 20 2.54 7.25 -2.39
CA SER A 20 3.98 7.36 -2.62
C SER A 20 4.33 7.90 -4.02
N TRP A 21 3.55 7.55 -5.05
CA TRP A 21 3.70 8.10 -6.41
C TRP A 21 3.39 9.60 -6.43
N VAL A 22 2.29 10.03 -5.79
CA VAL A 22 1.88 11.44 -5.71
C VAL A 22 2.88 12.27 -4.91
N THR A 23 3.48 11.70 -3.87
CA THR A 23 4.57 12.36 -3.13
C THR A 23 5.74 12.70 -4.04
N ILE A 24 6.18 11.76 -4.89
CA ILE A 24 7.26 12.02 -5.86
C ILE A 24 6.83 13.05 -6.92
N HIS A 25 5.59 12.97 -7.43
CA HIS A 25 5.06 13.99 -8.35
C HIS A 25 5.10 15.38 -7.75
N SER A 26 4.65 15.50 -6.48
CA SER A 26 4.63 16.78 -5.76
C SER A 26 6.04 17.33 -5.55
N HIS A 27 7.02 16.47 -5.24
CA HIS A 27 8.41 16.86 -5.09
C HIS A 27 9.00 17.46 -6.38
N PHE A 28 8.70 16.84 -7.53
CA PHE A 28 9.18 17.32 -8.83
C PHE A 28 8.28 18.40 -9.47
N GLY A 29 7.16 18.74 -8.85
CA GLY A 29 6.21 19.72 -9.39
C GLY A 29 5.56 19.26 -10.70
N VAL A 30 5.31 17.96 -10.86
CA VAL A 30 4.67 17.37 -12.03
C VAL A 30 3.30 16.77 -11.70
N SER A 31 2.45 16.57 -12.70
CA SER A 31 1.16 15.87 -12.60
C SER A 31 0.98 14.93 -13.77
N ASN A 32 0.32 13.79 -13.55
CA ASN A 32 0.01 12.77 -14.56
C ASN A 32 -1.51 12.53 -14.68
N GLU A 33 -2.31 13.56 -14.54
CA GLU A 33 -3.78 13.46 -14.54
C GLU A 33 -4.35 12.80 -15.78
N GLU A 34 -3.78 13.10 -16.98
CA GLU A 34 -4.21 12.53 -18.24
C GLU A 34 -4.04 11.00 -18.26
N ASN A 35 -2.83 10.48 -17.94
CA ASN A 35 -2.60 9.04 -17.95
C ASN A 35 -3.26 8.35 -16.74
N THR A 36 -3.45 9.04 -15.62
CA THR A 36 -4.28 8.56 -14.51
C THR A 36 -5.71 8.28 -14.99
N ARG A 37 -6.33 9.22 -15.70
CA ARG A 37 -7.66 9.02 -16.29
C ARG A 37 -7.65 7.86 -17.29
N ARG A 38 -6.72 7.86 -18.28
CA ARG A 38 -6.58 6.79 -19.28
C ARG A 38 -6.42 5.42 -18.65
N PHE A 39 -5.63 5.35 -17.56
CA PHE A 39 -5.47 4.12 -16.81
C PHE A 39 -6.80 3.65 -16.21
N PHE A 40 -7.53 4.51 -15.48
CA PHE A 40 -8.81 4.13 -14.89
C PHE A 40 -9.91 3.86 -15.94
N ASP A 41 -9.83 4.45 -17.12
CA ASP A 41 -10.71 4.18 -18.27
C ASP A 41 -10.32 2.90 -19.05
N ASN A 42 -9.29 2.16 -18.60
CA ASN A 42 -8.72 0.96 -19.23
C ASN A 42 -8.12 1.18 -20.63
N GLU A 43 -7.66 2.38 -20.93
CA GLU A 43 -6.99 2.71 -22.20
C GLU A 43 -5.50 2.33 -22.19
N ILE A 44 -4.87 2.29 -21.00
CA ILE A 44 -3.49 1.89 -20.79
C ILE A 44 -3.39 0.87 -19.66
N ASP A 45 -2.36 0.04 -19.70
CA ASP A 45 -2.06 -0.93 -18.64
C ASP A 45 -1.22 -0.36 -17.50
N GLU A 46 -0.99 -1.18 -16.46
CA GLU A 46 -0.19 -0.78 -15.30
C GLU A 46 1.24 -0.42 -15.67
N ALA A 47 1.86 -1.17 -16.60
CA ALA A 47 3.25 -0.93 -16.99
C ALA A 47 3.40 0.40 -17.74
N GLU A 48 2.48 0.72 -18.66
CA GLU A 48 2.45 1.99 -19.37
C GLU A 48 2.17 3.14 -18.40
N PHE A 49 1.26 2.96 -17.43
CA PHE A 49 0.95 3.96 -16.42
C PHE A 49 2.19 4.27 -15.55
N MET A 50 2.83 3.25 -14.98
CA MET A 50 4.06 3.42 -14.19
C MET A 50 5.18 4.07 -15.00
N ARG A 51 5.38 3.64 -16.25
CA ARG A 51 6.38 4.25 -17.16
C ARG A 51 6.08 5.73 -17.39
N SER A 52 4.82 6.11 -17.55
CA SER A 52 4.43 7.50 -17.75
C SER A 52 4.79 8.37 -16.54
N ASP A 53 4.55 7.89 -15.32
CA ASP A 53 4.92 8.57 -14.07
C ASP A 53 6.45 8.78 -14.00
N ILE A 54 7.22 7.71 -14.18
CA ILE A 54 8.69 7.76 -14.13
C ILE A 54 9.26 8.69 -15.20
N SER A 55 8.67 8.71 -16.39
CA SER A 55 9.10 9.60 -17.48
C SER A 55 8.95 11.06 -17.13
N LEU A 56 7.91 11.45 -16.40
CA LEU A 56 7.71 12.82 -15.92
C LEU A 56 8.81 13.23 -14.93
N TRP A 57 9.17 12.35 -13.99
CA TRP A 57 10.25 12.61 -13.04
C TRP A 57 11.60 12.75 -13.74
N LYS A 58 11.90 11.85 -14.68
CA LYS A 58 13.16 11.86 -15.46
C LYS A 58 13.29 13.06 -16.40
N ARG A 59 12.19 13.70 -16.82
CA ARG A 59 12.25 14.98 -17.55
C ARG A 59 12.78 16.12 -16.67
N VAL A 60 12.48 16.10 -15.38
CA VAL A 60 12.95 17.09 -14.40
C VAL A 60 14.38 16.76 -13.94
N LYS A 61 14.64 15.48 -13.65
CA LYS A 61 15.94 14.97 -13.21
C LYS A 61 16.34 13.76 -14.08
N PRO A 62 17.08 13.95 -15.21
CA PRO A 62 17.45 12.87 -16.12
C PRO A 62 18.33 11.77 -15.49
N ASP A 63 19.14 12.12 -14.52
CA ASP A 63 20.03 11.25 -13.73
C ASP A 63 19.41 10.74 -12.42
N LEU A 64 18.07 10.65 -12.38
CA LEU A 64 17.31 10.22 -11.20
C LEU A 64 17.68 8.81 -10.76
N THR A 65 18.00 8.68 -9.48
CA THR A 65 18.41 7.42 -8.85
C THR A 65 17.37 6.91 -7.85
N ILE A 66 17.46 5.63 -7.50
CA ILE A 66 16.64 5.04 -6.43
C ILE A 66 16.93 5.68 -5.07
N SER A 67 18.16 6.15 -4.85
CA SER A 67 18.54 6.87 -3.63
C SER A 67 17.79 8.20 -3.50
N ASP A 68 17.63 8.94 -4.60
CA ASP A 68 16.83 10.19 -4.62
C ASP A 68 15.37 9.91 -4.24
N ILE A 69 14.79 8.86 -4.81
CA ILE A 69 13.41 8.44 -4.51
C ILE A 69 13.29 8.07 -3.03
N THR A 70 14.25 7.31 -2.51
CA THR A 70 14.28 6.91 -1.10
C THR A 70 14.34 8.15 -0.20
N GLU A 71 15.23 9.11 -0.48
CA GLU A 71 15.37 10.34 0.33
C GLU A 71 14.07 11.18 0.35
N ILE A 72 13.34 11.23 -0.77
CA ILE A 72 12.05 11.91 -0.83
C ILE A 72 11.03 11.20 0.08
N LEU A 73 10.91 9.88 -0.05
CA LEU A 73 9.91 9.07 0.66
C LEU A 73 10.25 8.86 2.15
N ASP A 74 11.52 9.00 2.55
CA ASP A 74 11.93 8.91 3.96
C ASP A 74 11.33 10.02 4.83
N ARG A 75 10.82 11.07 4.23
CA ARG A 75 10.17 12.20 4.92
C ARG A 75 8.70 11.92 5.23
N GLU A 76 8.10 10.90 4.61
CA GLU A 76 6.69 10.60 4.84
C GLU A 76 6.47 10.05 6.25
N PRO A 77 5.53 10.66 7.01
CA PRO A 77 5.27 10.24 8.38
C PRO A 77 4.48 8.92 8.41
N LEU A 78 4.78 8.08 9.41
CA LEU A 78 3.89 6.96 9.73
C LEU A 78 2.54 7.50 10.19
N MET A 79 1.48 6.74 9.87
CA MET A 79 0.16 7.00 10.43
C MET A 79 0.22 6.90 11.95
N LYS A 80 -0.48 7.82 12.63
CA LYS A 80 -0.61 7.77 14.09
C LYS A 80 -1.11 6.40 14.54
N GLY A 81 -0.41 5.81 15.51
CA GLY A 81 -0.75 4.50 16.06
C GLY A 81 -0.27 3.30 15.23
N ALA A 82 0.44 3.49 14.12
CA ALA A 82 0.90 2.37 13.28
C ALA A 82 1.85 1.43 14.04
N MET A 83 2.88 1.95 14.69
CA MET A 83 3.82 1.14 15.47
C MET A 83 3.13 0.42 16.62
N GLU A 84 2.26 1.11 17.36
CA GLU A 84 1.50 0.56 18.47
C GLU A 84 0.57 -0.57 18.03
N THR A 85 -0.08 -0.40 16.87
CA THR A 85 -0.99 -1.40 16.30
C THR A 85 -0.24 -2.66 15.92
N ILE A 86 0.84 -2.54 15.15
CA ILE A 86 1.65 -3.70 14.74
C ILE A 86 2.23 -4.42 15.97
N ALA A 87 2.77 -3.68 16.95
CA ALA A 87 3.27 -4.26 18.19
C ALA A 87 2.16 -4.97 19.00
N ALA A 88 0.93 -4.44 19.02
CA ALA A 88 -0.19 -5.06 19.70
C ALA A 88 -0.66 -6.36 19.05
N LEU A 89 -0.67 -6.43 17.71
CA LEU A 89 -0.98 -7.63 16.93
C LEU A 89 0.10 -8.69 17.09
N SER A 90 1.38 -8.31 16.95
CA SER A 90 2.52 -9.22 17.13
C SER A 90 2.54 -9.88 18.53
N ARG A 91 2.27 -9.11 19.60
CA ARG A 91 2.17 -9.67 20.98
C ARG A 91 1.06 -10.72 21.12
N ARG A 92 0.08 -10.75 20.23
CA ARG A 92 -1.00 -11.73 20.19
C ARG A 92 -0.74 -12.88 19.21
N GLY A 93 0.43 -12.92 18.61
CA GLY A 93 0.80 -13.91 17.61
C GLY A 93 0.12 -13.72 16.25
N VAL A 94 -0.49 -12.56 16.01
CA VAL A 94 -1.10 -12.21 14.73
C VAL A 94 0.00 -11.73 13.78
N ARG A 95 0.09 -12.35 12.61
CA ARG A 95 1.03 -11.97 11.55
C ARG A 95 0.51 -10.75 10.80
N THR A 96 1.43 -9.99 10.21
CA THR A 96 1.10 -8.75 9.52
C THR A 96 1.79 -8.65 8.16
N ALA A 97 1.10 -8.11 7.16
CA ALA A 97 1.68 -7.90 5.84
C ALA A 97 1.20 -6.60 5.20
N ILE A 98 2.09 -5.96 4.43
CA ILE A 98 1.77 -4.83 3.56
C ILE A 98 1.44 -5.36 2.16
N ILE A 99 0.34 -4.88 1.57
CA ILE A 99 0.01 -5.05 0.16
C ILE A 99 -0.29 -3.66 -0.42
N SER A 100 0.61 -3.12 -1.25
CA SER A 100 0.46 -1.77 -1.77
C SER A 100 0.74 -1.65 -3.27
N GLY A 101 -0.07 -0.86 -3.96
CA GLY A 101 0.23 -0.36 -5.30
C GLY A 101 1.31 0.73 -5.33
N GLY A 102 1.72 1.22 -4.16
CA GLY A 102 2.79 2.20 -3.96
C GLY A 102 4.19 1.61 -4.12
N LEU A 103 5.22 2.38 -3.70
CA LEU A 103 6.62 2.06 -3.94
C LEU A 103 7.24 1.20 -2.83
N ASP A 104 7.97 0.16 -3.25
CA ASP A 104 8.59 -0.85 -2.39
C ASP A 104 9.67 -0.28 -1.45
N VAL A 105 10.36 0.80 -1.85
CA VAL A 105 11.31 1.49 -0.98
C VAL A 105 10.63 2.07 0.26
N LEU A 106 9.42 2.61 0.13
CA LEU A 106 8.63 3.08 1.26
C LEU A 106 8.07 1.91 2.07
N ALA A 107 7.56 0.86 1.41
CA ALA A 107 7.05 -0.33 2.07
C ALA A 107 8.12 -1.03 2.90
N GLY A 108 9.35 -1.14 2.39
CA GLY A 108 10.50 -1.66 3.12
C GLY A 108 10.86 -0.84 4.36
N ARG A 109 10.87 0.50 4.24
CA ARG A 109 11.07 1.41 5.38
C ARG A 109 9.97 1.23 6.44
N VAL A 110 8.70 1.20 6.03
CA VAL A 110 7.57 1.02 6.95
C VAL A 110 7.70 -0.31 7.67
N ALA A 111 7.97 -1.41 6.95
CA ALA A 111 8.14 -2.73 7.54
C ALA A 111 9.30 -2.77 8.56
N MET A 112 10.42 -2.14 8.23
CA MET A 112 11.58 -2.04 9.13
C MET A 112 11.25 -1.25 10.42
N LEU A 113 10.53 -0.14 10.31
CA LEU A 113 10.18 0.70 11.46
C LEU A 113 9.11 0.08 12.37
N THR A 114 8.16 -0.65 11.79
CA THR A 114 7.00 -1.19 12.53
C THR A 114 7.17 -2.63 12.96
N GLY A 115 8.06 -3.39 12.31
CA GLY A 115 8.22 -4.83 12.54
C GLY A 115 7.19 -5.69 11.80
N ILE A 116 6.58 -5.19 10.72
CA ILE A 116 5.67 -5.98 9.85
C ILE A 116 6.43 -7.16 9.23
N ASP A 117 5.80 -8.35 9.20
CA ASP A 117 6.43 -9.62 8.82
C ASP A 117 6.71 -9.75 7.32
N CYS A 118 5.90 -9.12 6.46
CA CYS A 118 6.00 -9.20 5.01
C CYS A 118 5.57 -7.88 4.37
N ALA A 119 6.23 -7.48 3.29
CA ALA A 119 5.83 -6.31 2.50
C ALA A 119 5.93 -6.63 1.01
N VAL A 120 4.83 -6.42 0.27
CA VAL A 120 4.78 -6.52 -1.18
C VAL A 120 4.23 -5.22 -1.74
N ALA A 121 5.03 -4.55 -2.57
CA ALA A 121 4.68 -3.31 -3.24
C ALA A 121 5.36 -3.23 -4.60
N ASN A 122 4.96 -2.29 -5.44
CA ASN A 122 5.54 -2.08 -6.76
C ASN A 122 6.90 -1.40 -6.63
N GLY A 123 7.77 -1.62 -7.60
CA GLY A 123 9.13 -1.10 -7.58
C GLY A 123 9.46 -0.26 -8.79
N LEU A 124 10.68 0.24 -8.78
CA LEU A 124 11.29 0.97 -9.89
C LEU A 124 12.49 0.16 -10.38
N GLU A 125 12.58 -0.04 -11.70
CA GLU A 125 13.73 -0.72 -12.29
C GLU A 125 14.93 0.22 -12.33
N THR A 126 16.11 -0.31 -11.94
CA THR A 126 17.36 0.44 -11.90
C THR A 126 18.46 -0.27 -12.69
N ASP A 127 19.42 0.50 -13.19
CA ASP A 127 20.67 -0.02 -13.70
C ASP A 127 21.65 -0.41 -12.56
N VAL A 128 22.83 -0.88 -12.94
CA VAL A 128 23.89 -1.31 -11.99
C VAL A 128 24.42 -0.19 -11.10
N ASN A 129 24.16 1.07 -11.44
CA ASN A 129 24.55 2.26 -10.68
C ASN A 129 23.40 2.82 -9.84
N GLY A 130 22.24 2.16 -9.86
CA GLY A 130 21.03 2.62 -9.16
C GLY A 130 20.26 3.73 -9.87
N MET A 131 20.60 4.05 -11.14
CA MET A 131 19.82 5.00 -11.95
C MET A 131 18.52 4.34 -12.44
N LEU A 132 17.40 5.08 -12.39
CA LEU A 132 16.14 4.57 -12.91
C LEU A 132 16.23 4.35 -14.44
N THR A 133 15.86 3.15 -14.90
CA THR A 133 15.78 2.84 -16.34
C THR A 133 14.61 3.54 -17.03
N GLY A 134 13.55 3.80 -16.30
CA GLY A 134 12.29 4.35 -16.79
C GLY A 134 11.14 3.34 -16.71
N GLU A 135 11.43 2.10 -16.32
CA GLU A 135 10.45 1.03 -16.18
C GLU A 135 10.05 0.83 -14.70
N GLY A 136 8.78 0.46 -14.49
CA GLY A 136 8.29 0.02 -13.19
C GLY A 136 8.37 -1.49 -13.05
N VAL A 137 8.42 -1.98 -11.81
CA VAL A 137 8.34 -3.40 -11.47
C VAL A 137 6.99 -3.69 -10.84
N LEU A 138 6.06 -4.23 -11.61
CA LEU A 138 4.71 -4.55 -11.14
C LEU A 138 4.73 -5.85 -10.32
N ARG A 139 4.32 -5.78 -9.05
CA ARG A 139 4.14 -6.92 -8.14
C ARG A 139 2.73 -6.97 -7.56
N VAL A 140 2.09 -5.81 -7.40
CA VAL A 140 0.73 -5.65 -6.90
C VAL A 140 -0.07 -4.89 -7.96
N ARG A 141 -1.17 -5.48 -8.42
CA ARG A 141 -2.06 -4.77 -9.35
C ARG A 141 -2.65 -3.54 -8.67
N ILE A 142 -2.61 -2.42 -9.40
CA ILE A 142 -3.03 -1.12 -8.86
C ILE A 142 -4.54 -1.09 -8.60
N ARG A 143 -5.33 -1.84 -9.41
CA ARG A 143 -6.79 -1.86 -9.31
C ARG A 143 -7.34 -2.99 -8.45
N ASP A 144 -6.58 -4.06 -8.22
CA ASP A 144 -7.05 -5.28 -7.57
C ASP A 144 -5.92 -5.98 -6.82
N LYS A 145 -5.95 -5.91 -5.51
CA LYS A 145 -4.94 -6.51 -4.62
C LYS A 145 -5.22 -7.98 -4.28
N SER A 146 -6.35 -8.55 -4.69
CA SER A 146 -6.82 -9.87 -4.25
C SER A 146 -5.86 -11.01 -4.62
N GLU A 147 -5.27 -10.98 -5.84
CA GLU A 147 -4.29 -11.99 -6.25
C GLU A 147 -3.04 -11.99 -5.35
N CYS A 148 -2.54 -10.81 -4.99
CA CYS A 148 -1.40 -10.67 -4.08
C CYS A 148 -1.76 -11.16 -2.68
N ALA A 149 -2.97 -10.84 -2.19
CA ALA A 149 -3.47 -11.30 -0.90
C ALA A 149 -3.51 -12.83 -0.80
N LEU A 150 -4.06 -13.51 -1.81
CA LEU A 150 -4.10 -14.96 -1.86
C LEU A 150 -2.71 -15.60 -1.80
N LYS A 151 -1.72 -15.01 -2.47
CA LYS A 151 -0.32 -15.48 -2.42
C LYS A 151 0.26 -15.33 -1.01
N ILE A 152 0.01 -14.20 -0.34
CA ILE A 152 0.48 -13.96 1.03
C ILE A 152 -0.21 -14.90 2.01
N MET A 153 -1.54 -15.07 1.94
CA MET A 153 -2.29 -16.03 2.76
C MET A 153 -1.69 -17.42 2.64
N LYS A 154 -1.37 -17.87 1.42
CA LYS A 154 -0.73 -19.16 1.17
C LYS A 154 0.66 -19.28 1.81
N VAL A 155 1.46 -18.19 1.78
CA VAL A 155 2.80 -18.16 2.41
C VAL A 155 2.71 -18.32 3.92
N PHE A 156 1.69 -17.73 4.55
CA PHE A 156 1.46 -17.81 5.99
C PHE A 156 0.62 -19.02 6.42
N ASP A 157 0.15 -19.84 5.49
CA ASP A 157 -0.73 -21.00 5.72
C ASP A 157 -2.00 -20.62 6.51
N VAL A 158 -2.71 -19.60 6.03
CA VAL A 158 -3.96 -19.08 6.61
C VAL A 158 -5.05 -18.99 5.56
N ASP A 159 -6.29 -19.28 6.00
CA ASP A 159 -7.49 -19.13 5.18
C ASP A 159 -8.02 -17.69 5.23
N GLY A 160 -8.82 -17.30 4.25
CA GLY A 160 -9.42 -15.95 4.19
C GLY A 160 -10.21 -15.59 5.45
N ASP A 161 -10.96 -16.54 6.02
CA ASP A 161 -11.76 -16.34 7.25
C ASP A 161 -10.91 -16.05 8.50
N GLU A 162 -9.61 -16.38 8.46
CA GLU A 162 -8.63 -16.12 9.51
C GLU A 162 -7.82 -14.83 9.23
N CYS A 163 -8.18 -14.09 8.16
CA CYS A 163 -7.51 -12.86 7.75
C CYS A 163 -8.38 -11.64 8.02
N ALA A 164 -7.74 -10.53 8.35
CA ALA A 164 -8.33 -9.20 8.28
C ALA A 164 -7.63 -8.35 7.22
N ALA A 165 -8.35 -7.41 6.61
CA ALA A 165 -7.79 -6.43 5.68
C ALA A 165 -8.15 -5.01 6.13
N ILE A 166 -7.19 -4.09 5.98
CA ILE A 166 -7.35 -2.68 6.33
C ILE A 166 -6.91 -1.86 5.11
N GLY A 167 -7.81 -1.03 4.59
CA GLY A 167 -7.57 -0.22 3.40
C GLY A 167 -8.39 1.07 3.40
N ASP A 168 -8.05 1.99 2.52
CA ASP A 168 -8.71 3.31 2.40
C ASP A 168 -9.22 3.59 0.99
N GLY A 169 -8.80 2.80 -0.01
CA GLY A 169 -8.96 3.07 -1.43
C GLY A 169 -9.83 2.08 -2.20
N PRO A 170 -10.20 2.42 -3.45
CA PRO A 170 -10.98 1.53 -4.33
C PRO A 170 -10.31 0.18 -4.59
N SER A 171 -8.97 0.13 -4.64
CA SER A 171 -8.18 -1.09 -4.86
C SER A 171 -8.32 -2.12 -3.74
N ASP A 172 -8.77 -1.69 -2.55
CA ASP A 172 -8.94 -2.55 -1.38
C ASP A 172 -10.31 -3.24 -1.36
N THR A 173 -11.28 -2.76 -2.14
CA THR A 173 -12.64 -3.32 -2.11
C THR A 173 -12.68 -4.79 -2.55
N ALA A 174 -11.86 -5.18 -3.53
CA ALA A 174 -11.73 -6.58 -3.93
C ALA A 174 -11.03 -7.42 -2.85
N LEU A 175 -10.04 -6.84 -2.15
CA LEU A 175 -9.37 -7.46 -1.01
C LEU A 175 -10.35 -7.70 0.14
N PHE A 176 -11.24 -6.75 0.44
CA PHE A 176 -12.27 -6.89 1.49
C PHE A 176 -13.15 -8.11 1.28
N GLY A 177 -13.49 -8.45 0.03
CA GLY A 177 -14.26 -9.64 -0.31
C GLY A 177 -13.52 -10.98 -0.13
N SER A 178 -12.22 -10.94 0.13
CA SER A 178 -11.36 -12.12 0.23
C SER A 178 -10.99 -12.50 1.67
N VAL A 179 -11.44 -11.73 2.67
CA VAL A 179 -11.06 -11.87 4.08
C VAL A 179 -12.29 -12.00 4.99
N GLY A 180 -12.09 -12.58 6.18
CA GLY A 180 -13.13 -12.74 7.19
C GLY A 180 -13.46 -11.49 7.98
N THR A 181 -12.62 -10.44 7.89
CA THR A 181 -12.86 -9.13 8.53
C THR A 181 -12.23 -8.04 7.68
N SER A 182 -13.04 -7.08 7.26
CA SER A 182 -12.59 -5.93 6.47
C SER A 182 -12.84 -4.62 7.20
N ILE A 183 -11.86 -3.70 7.13
CA ILE A 183 -11.90 -2.42 7.84
C ILE A 183 -11.55 -1.30 6.85
N ALA A 184 -12.51 -0.45 6.57
CA ALA A 184 -12.28 0.81 5.86
C ALA A 184 -11.71 1.83 6.85
N PHE A 185 -10.43 2.16 6.69
CA PHE A 185 -9.71 3.11 7.54
C PHE A 185 -9.56 4.45 6.83
N ASN A 186 -10.09 5.53 7.43
CA ASN A 186 -10.01 6.89 6.88
C ASN A 186 -10.36 6.94 5.37
N ALA A 187 -11.36 6.16 4.97
CA ALA A 187 -11.67 5.85 3.57
C ALA A 187 -11.93 7.09 2.71
N LEU A 188 -11.42 7.08 1.49
CA LEU A 188 -11.52 8.17 0.52
C LEU A 188 -12.97 8.53 0.14
N ASN A 189 -13.88 7.56 0.24
CA ASN A 189 -15.29 7.80 -0.04
C ASN A 189 -16.21 6.75 0.61
N ARG A 190 -17.52 7.04 0.62
CA ARG A 190 -18.56 6.18 1.23
C ARG A 190 -18.74 4.81 0.54
N ASN A 191 -18.32 4.62 -0.70
CA ASN A 191 -18.46 3.32 -1.35
C ASN A 191 -17.47 2.32 -0.75
N ILE A 192 -16.27 2.78 -0.36
CA ILE A 192 -15.27 1.98 0.33
C ILE A 192 -15.77 1.60 1.73
N GLU A 193 -16.35 2.58 2.47
CA GLU A 193 -16.96 2.29 3.78
C GLU A 193 -18.07 1.22 3.69
N LYS A 194 -18.88 1.24 2.63
CA LYS A 194 -19.97 0.27 2.42
C LYS A 194 -19.47 -1.13 2.01
N ALA A 195 -18.28 -1.22 1.45
CA ALA A 195 -17.69 -2.48 1.04
C ALA A 195 -17.00 -3.23 2.19
N ALA A 196 -16.75 -2.55 3.31
CA ALA A 196 -16.08 -3.11 4.48
C ALA A 196 -17.09 -3.49 5.59
N ASP A 197 -16.72 -4.45 6.45
CA ASP A 197 -17.51 -4.84 7.63
C ASP A 197 -17.50 -3.73 8.70
N HIS A 198 -16.37 -3.02 8.81
CA HIS A 198 -16.15 -1.97 9.81
C HIS A 198 -15.58 -0.71 9.17
N THR A 199 -15.83 0.44 9.82
CA THR A 199 -15.31 1.73 9.39
C THR A 199 -14.66 2.47 10.56
N VAL A 200 -13.42 2.91 10.35
CA VAL A 200 -12.68 3.81 11.26
C VAL A 200 -12.40 5.12 10.51
N ARG A 201 -12.96 6.23 10.99
CA ARG A 201 -12.83 7.55 10.36
C ARG A 201 -11.74 8.40 10.98
N GLU A 202 -11.33 8.08 12.19
CA GLU A 202 -10.22 8.76 12.87
C GLU A 202 -8.88 8.31 12.27
N LYS A 203 -7.99 9.27 12.04
CA LYS A 203 -6.59 9.02 11.65
C LYS A 203 -5.75 8.54 12.85
N ASP A 204 -6.17 7.43 13.46
CA ASP A 204 -5.48 6.74 14.54
C ASP A 204 -5.63 5.23 14.36
N LEU A 205 -4.56 4.60 13.88
CA LEU A 205 -4.61 3.18 13.48
C LEU A 205 -4.84 2.24 14.68
N THR A 206 -4.62 2.70 15.92
CA THR A 206 -4.95 1.88 17.11
C THR A 206 -6.42 1.49 17.18
N ARG A 207 -7.31 2.26 16.53
CA ARG A 207 -8.76 2.00 16.51
C ARG A 207 -9.15 0.72 15.77
N VAL A 208 -8.27 0.17 14.93
CA VAL A 208 -8.56 -1.10 14.22
C VAL A 208 -8.34 -2.32 15.11
N ILE A 209 -7.58 -2.19 16.21
CA ILE A 209 -7.18 -3.32 17.07
C ILE A 209 -8.39 -4.09 17.57
N ASP A 210 -9.41 -3.40 18.06
CA ASP A 210 -10.59 -4.02 18.66
C ASP A 210 -11.38 -4.89 17.68
N PHE A 211 -11.39 -4.53 16.40
CA PHE A 211 -12.06 -5.30 15.35
C PHE A 211 -11.30 -6.55 14.95
N VAL A 212 -9.98 -6.56 15.17
CA VAL A 212 -9.11 -7.70 14.83
C VAL A 212 -9.04 -8.71 15.99
N VAL A 213 -8.98 -8.25 17.25
CA VAL A 213 -8.63 -9.11 18.38
C VAL A 213 -9.82 -9.59 19.23
N ASN A 214 -11.01 -9.00 19.06
CA ASN A 214 -12.20 -9.33 19.86
C ASN A 214 -13.19 -10.26 19.11
N LYS A 215 -12.72 -11.00 18.11
CA LYS A 215 -13.51 -12.03 17.40
C LYS A 215 -13.28 -13.44 17.87
#